data_6eae595a3408f68d3bb35d786e60775e
#
_entry.id   6eae595a3408f68d3bb35d786e60775e
#
_cell.length_a   1.000
_cell.length_b   1.000
_cell.length_c   1.000
_cell.angle_alpha   90.00
_cell.angle_beta   90.00
_cell.angle_gamma   90.00
#
_symmetry.space_group_name_H-M   'P 1'
#
loop_
_entity.id
_entity.type
_entity.pdbx_description
1 polymer ?
#
loop_
_entity_poly.entity_id
_entity_poly.type
_entity_poly.pdbx_seq_one_letter_code
_entity_poly.pdbx_strand_id
1 'polypeptide(L)'
;NANSIGIEMCVRKKNTKSMGATDKDWYFEDATVEAAAELTRYLMNKYGVPASHVIRHYDVTGKICPNPYVYNTSAHTWDEFKRKISGQAETPQGGDEKTIWNFLTGKGLNAYAVAGIMGNLYAESGLMPNNLQNTYNNKLGKTDAEYTAAVDNGSYGNFVKDSAGYGL
;
A
#
# COMPACT_ATOMS: atom_id res chain seq x y z
N ASN A 1 9.08 -25.15 -15.43
CA ASN A 1 10.35 -24.66 -14.88
C ASN A 1 10.67 -25.43 -13.60
N ALA A 2 11.81 -26.14 -13.60
CA ALA A 2 12.21 -26.97 -12.46
C ALA A 2 12.58 -26.18 -11.18
N ASN A 3 12.73 -24.86 -11.29
CA ASN A 3 13.28 -24.00 -10.24
C ASN A 3 12.34 -22.82 -9.87
N SER A 4 11.03 -22.95 -10.11
CA SER A 4 10.06 -21.91 -9.75
C SER A 4 8.78 -22.50 -9.18
N ILE A 5 8.13 -21.75 -8.31
CA ILE A 5 6.81 -22.07 -7.74
C ILE A 5 5.82 -21.07 -8.30
N GLY A 6 4.72 -21.55 -8.89
CA GLY A 6 3.61 -20.70 -9.33
C GLY A 6 2.55 -20.60 -8.24
N ILE A 7 2.07 -19.39 -7.98
CA ILE A 7 0.91 -19.13 -7.12
C ILE A 7 -0.21 -18.60 -8.01
N GLU A 8 -1.33 -19.31 -8.03
CA GLU A 8 -2.52 -18.89 -8.74
C GLU A 8 -3.46 -18.15 -7.80
N MET A 9 -3.94 -16.99 -8.22
CA MET A 9 -4.82 -16.13 -7.43
C MET A 9 -6.19 -16.00 -8.14
N CYS A 10 -7.28 -16.24 -7.39
CA CYS A 10 -8.62 -16.07 -7.91
C CYS A 10 -8.92 -14.59 -8.17
N VAL A 11 -9.32 -14.24 -9.38
CA VAL A 11 -9.76 -12.90 -9.76
C VAL A 11 -11.29 -12.79 -9.83
N ARG A 12 -11.79 -11.58 -9.63
CA ARG A 12 -13.18 -11.18 -9.89
C ARG A 12 -13.24 -10.16 -11.01
N LYS A 13 -14.41 -9.99 -11.60
CA LYS A 13 -14.64 -9.03 -12.66
C LYS A 13 -15.88 -8.19 -12.37
N LYS A 14 -15.76 -6.87 -12.57
CA LYS A 14 -16.86 -5.92 -12.34
C LYS A 14 -17.94 -6.03 -13.44
N ASN A 15 -17.53 -6.13 -14.70
CA ASN A 15 -18.43 -6.28 -15.82
C ASN A 15 -18.35 -7.71 -16.39
N THR A 16 -19.38 -8.50 -16.17
CA THR A 16 -19.46 -9.90 -16.62
C THR A 16 -19.95 -10.08 -18.06
N LYS A 17 -20.32 -9.00 -18.76
CA LYS A 17 -20.71 -9.05 -20.17
C LYS A 17 -19.53 -9.26 -21.11
N SER A 18 -18.32 -8.94 -20.68
CA SER A 18 -17.06 -9.23 -21.36
C SER A 18 -16.14 -10.00 -20.45
N MET A 19 -15.46 -11.03 -20.97
CA MET A 19 -14.53 -11.87 -20.22
C MET A 19 -13.13 -11.84 -20.84
N GLY A 20 -12.78 -10.74 -21.49
CA GLY A 20 -11.46 -10.55 -22.10
C GLY A 20 -10.35 -10.57 -21.07
N ALA A 21 -9.30 -11.36 -21.31
CA ALA A 21 -8.18 -11.48 -20.37
C ALA A 21 -7.42 -10.15 -20.17
N THR A 22 -7.53 -9.22 -21.13
CA THR A 22 -6.89 -7.90 -21.11
C THR A 22 -7.82 -6.77 -20.66
N ASP A 23 -9.06 -7.08 -20.27
CA ASP A 23 -9.98 -6.07 -19.75
C ASP A 23 -9.42 -5.50 -18.43
N LYS A 24 -9.64 -4.20 -18.19
CA LYS A 24 -9.05 -3.49 -17.03
C LYS A 24 -9.92 -3.49 -15.79
N ASP A 25 -11.03 -4.20 -15.79
CA ASP A 25 -11.99 -4.26 -14.69
C ASP A 25 -11.92 -5.56 -13.87
N TRP A 26 -10.86 -6.34 -14.06
CA TRP A 26 -10.48 -7.43 -13.17
C TRP A 26 -9.93 -6.89 -11.85
N TYR A 27 -10.26 -7.56 -10.74
CA TYR A 27 -9.78 -7.17 -9.41
C TYR A 27 -9.59 -8.38 -8.51
N PHE A 28 -8.87 -8.18 -7.40
CA PHE A 28 -8.75 -9.15 -6.33
C PHE A 28 -9.62 -8.73 -5.15
N GLU A 29 -10.22 -9.70 -4.48
CA GLU A 29 -10.81 -9.53 -3.17
C GLU A 29 -9.71 -9.44 -2.10
N ASP A 30 -9.95 -8.67 -1.02
CA ASP A 30 -9.00 -8.49 0.08
C ASP A 30 -8.51 -9.82 0.64
N ALA A 31 -9.44 -10.76 0.90
CA ALA A 31 -9.10 -12.09 1.42
C ALA A 31 -8.17 -12.89 0.48
N THR A 32 -8.31 -12.73 -0.84
CA THR A 32 -7.43 -13.37 -1.82
C THR A 32 -6.02 -12.81 -1.73
N VAL A 33 -5.89 -11.48 -1.60
CA VAL A 33 -4.59 -10.82 -1.49
C VAL A 33 -3.88 -11.19 -0.19
N GLU A 34 -4.60 -11.19 0.93
CA GLU A 34 -4.03 -11.57 2.24
C GLU A 34 -3.55 -13.02 2.25
N ALA A 35 -4.38 -13.95 1.80
CA ALA A 35 -4.00 -15.37 1.72
C ALA A 35 -2.80 -15.60 0.79
N ALA A 36 -2.76 -14.92 -0.36
CA ALA A 36 -1.63 -15.00 -1.28
C ALA A 36 -0.35 -14.41 -0.69
N ALA A 37 -0.43 -13.29 0.05
CA ALA A 37 0.70 -12.69 0.71
C ALA A 37 1.24 -13.59 1.84
N GLU A 38 0.36 -14.19 2.63
CA GLU A 38 0.74 -15.14 3.68
C GLU A 38 1.46 -16.37 3.10
N LEU A 39 0.86 -17.00 2.09
CA LEU A 39 1.46 -18.13 1.39
C LEU A 39 2.82 -17.77 0.78
N THR A 40 2.91 -16.60 0.16
CA THR A 40 4.17 -16.13 -0.44
C THR A 40 5.25 -15.95 0.62
N ARG A 41 4.96 -15.31 1.76
CA ARG A 41 5.90 -15.16 2.88
C ARG A 41 6.35 -16.53 3.43
N TYR A 42 5.41 -17.45 3.59
CA TYR A 42 5.74 -18.81 4.02
C TYR A 42 6.73 -19.49 3.06
N LEU A 43 6.47 -19.41 1.75
CA LEU A 43 7.33 -20.02 0.73
C LEU A 43 8.69 -19.32 0.64
N MET A 44 8.72 -18.00 0.72
CA MET A 44 9.97 -17.22 0.78
C MET A 44 10.85 -17.68 1.95
N ASN A 45 10.28 -17.79 3.14
CA ASN A 45 11.01 -18.24 4.33
C ASN A 45 11.46 -19.69 4.20
N LYS A 46 10.58 -20.57 3.73
CA LYS A 46 10.86 -22.00 3.60
C LYS A 46 11.99 -22.31 2.62
N TYR A 47 12.08 -21.54 1.53
CA TYR A 47 13.03 -21.81 0.46
C TYR A 47 14.15 -20.75 0.35
N GLY A 48 14.22 -19.80 1.26
CA GLY A 48 15.22 -18.74 1.26
C GLY A 48 15.11 -17.79 0.05
N VAL A 49 13.89 -17.55 -0.47
CA VAL A 49 13.67 -16.72 -1.66
C VAL A 49 13.48 -15.26 -1.23
N PRO A 50 14.32 -14.33 -1.70
CA PRO A 50 14.15 -12.92 -1.38
C PRO A 50 12.92 -12.32 -2.10
N ALA A 51 12.32 -11.29 -1.54
CA ALA A 51 11.15 -10.62 -2.13
C ALA A 51 11.40 -10.10 -3.56
N SER A 52 12.65 -9.75 -3.90
CA SER A 52 13.03 -9.35 -5.26
C SER A 52 12.79 -10.43 -6.32
N HIS A 53 12.83 -11.70 -5.93
CA HIS A 53 12.61 -12.84 -6.83
C HIS A 53 11.12 -13.26 -6.92
N VAL A 54 10.25 -12.61 -6.19
CA VAL A 54 8.80 -12.76 -6.39
C VAL A 54 8.40 -11.84 -7.54
N ILE A 55 8.01 -12.44 -8.65
CA ILE A 55 7.73 -11.75 -9.92
C ILE A 55 6.38 -12.18 -10.48
N ARG A 56 5.80 -11.37 -11.37
CA ARG A 56 4.57 -11.69 -12.10
C ARG A 56 4.90 -12.53 -13.35
N HIS A 57 3.94 -13.26 -13.85
CA HIS A 57 4.06 -13.87 -15.17
C HIS A 57 4.35 -12.82 -16.26
N TYR A 58 3.76 -11.62 -16.09
CA TYR A 58 4.05 -10.46 -16.94
C TYR A 58 5.54 -10.13 -17.02
N ASP A 59 6.25 -10.17 -15.91
CA ASP A 59 7.68 -9.81 -15.85
C ASP A 59 8.59 -10.81 -16.61
N VAL A 60 8.07 -12.02 -16.88
CA VAL A 60 8.78 -13.07 -17.59
C VAL A 60 8.46 -13.10 -19.09
N THR A 61 7.19 -12.91 -19.46
CA THR A 61 6.71 -13.17 -20.82
C THR A 61 5.97 -12.01 -21.47
N GLY A 62 5.67 -10.93 -20.72
CA GLY A 62 4.81 -9.83 -21.19
C GLY A 62 3.31 -10.16 -21.19
N LYS A 63 2.91 -11.39 -20.81
CA LYS A 63 1.50 -11.76 -20.68
C LYS A 63 0.83 -10.92 -19.59
N ILE A 64 -0.39 -10.42 -19.84
CA ILE A 64 -1.17 -9.66 -18.85
C ILE A 64 -1.65 -10.60 -17.73
N CYS A 65 -0.73 -10.99 -16.86
CA CYS A 65 -0.98 -11.95 -15.77
C CYS A 65 -0.03 -11.69 -14.58
N PRO A 66 -0.57 -11.57 -13.35
CA PRO A 66 -1.99 -11.43 -13.05
C PRO A 66 -2.52 -10.04 -13.44
N ASN A 67 -3.65 -10.01 -14.15
CA ASN A 67 -4.19 -8.78 -14.73
C ASN A 67 -4.31 -7.60 -13.76
N PRO A 68 -4.89 -7.74 -12.53
CA PRO A 68 -5.01 -6.61 -11.60
C PRO A 68 -3.67 -5.99 -11.21
N TYR A 69 -2.61 -6.79 -11.12
CA TYR A 69 -1.26 -6.31 -10.77
C TYR A 69 -0.46 -5.78 -11.97
N VAL A 70 -0.93 -6.01 -13.20
CA VAL A 70 -0.30 -5.41 -14.39
C VAL A 70 -0.84 -4.01 -14.64
N TYR A 71 -2.16 -3.85 -14.56
CA TYR A 71 -2.80 -2.56 -14.82
C TYR A 71 -2.88 -1.65 -13.59
N ASN A 72 -2.81 -2.21 -12.38
CA ASN A 72 -2.92 -1.47 -11.10
C ASN A 72 -4.17 -0.57 -11.03
N THR A 73 -5.29 -1.05 -11.56
CA THR A 73 -6.56 -0.32 -11.63
C THR A 73 -7.51 -0.60 -10.47
N SER A 74 -7.11 -1.45 -9.53
CA SER A 74 -7.86 -1.80 -8.33
C SER A 74 -7.19 -1.25 -7.07
N ALA A 75 -7.85 -1.40 -5.93
CA ALA A 75 -7.31 -1.04 -4.62
C ALA A 75 -6.02 -1.79 -4.25
N HIS A 76 -5.77 -2.95 -4.89
CA HIS A 76 -4.58 -3.76 -4.66
C HIS A 76 -3.63 -3.65 -5.83
N THR A 77 -2.50 -2.98 -5.63
CA THR A 77 -1.44 -2.83 -6.63
C THR A 77 -0.32 -3.86 -6.44
N TRP A 78 0.51 -4.03 -7.48
CA TRP A 78 1.68 -4.89 -7.37
C TRP A 78 2.68 -4.40 -6.32
N ASP A 79 2.86 -3.09 -6.20
CA ASP A 79 3.79 -2.50 -5.23
C ASP A 79 3.32 -2.71 -3.80
N GLU A 80 2.01 -2.63 -3.54
CA GLU A 80 1.43 -2.98 -2.24
C GLU A 80 1.64 -4.46 -1.91
N PHE A 81 1.40 -5.35 -2.86
CA PHE A 81 1.68 -6.77 -2.66
C PHE A 81 3.16 -7.04 -2.33
N LYS A 82 4.08 -6.38 -3.05
CA LYS A 82 5.52 -6.47 -2.78
C LYS A 82 5.88 -5.98 -1.37
N ARG A 83 5.29 -4.89 -0.91
CA ARG A 83 5.46 -4.40 0.47
C ARG A 83 4.95 -5.40 1.50
N LYS A 84 3.75 -5.95 1.30
CA LYS A 84 3.16 -6.97 2.18
C LYS A 84 4.07 -8.19 2.35
N ILE A 85 4.66 -8.70 1.29
CA ILE A 85 5.52 -9.90 1.35
C ILE A 85 6.92 -9.62 1.86
N SER A 86 7.44 -8.40 1.72
CA SER A 86 8.78 -8.05 2.21
C SER A 86 8.84 -7.80 3.72
N GLY A 87 7.71 -7.85 4.42
CA GLY A 87 7.64 -7.53 5.85
C GLY A 87 7.89 -6.06 6.17
N GLN A 88 7.96 -5.21 5.15
CA GLN A 88 7.89 -3.77 5.35
C GLN A 88 6.49 -3.46 5.85
N ALA A 89 6.39 -2.84 7.01
CA ALA A 89 5.14 -2.33 7.51
C ALA A 89 4.46 -1.53 6.39
N GLU A 90 3.17 -1.74 6.18
CA GLU A 90 2.40 -0.91 5.28
C GLU A 90 2.65 0.54 5.71
N THR A 91 3.38 1.29 4.89
CA THR A 91 3.30 2.74 5.01
C THR A 91 1.86 3.06 4.64
N PRO A 92 1.07 3.61 5.53
CA PRO A 92 -0.32 3.93 5.23
C PRO A 92 -0.34 4.85 4.02
N GLN A 93 -0.74 4.34 2.87
CA GLN A 93 -1.02 5.15 1.72
C GLN A 93 -2.43 5.69 1.94
N GLY A 94 -2.48 6.87 2.52
CA GLY A 94 -3.67 7.67 2.72
C GLY A 94 -4.83 7.00 3.44
N GLY A 95 -5.09 7.40 4.70
CA GLY A 95 -6.39 7.21 5.33
C GLY A 95 -6.85 5.78 5.58
N ASP A 96 -5.94 4.85 5.93
CA ASP A 96 -6.40 3.53 6.37
C ASP A 96 -6.93 3.60 7.81
N GLU A 97 -8.20 4.00 7.94
CA GLU A 97 -8.94 4.04 9.19
C GLU A 97 -8.76 2.75 9.99
N LYS A 98 -8.77 1.60 9.32
CA LYS A 98 -8.66 0.29 9.94
C LYS A 98 -7.28 0.05 10.56
N THR A 99 -6.23 0.47 9.88
CA THR A 99 -4.86 0.37 10.42
C THR A 99 -4.68 1.23 11.66
N ILE A 100 -5.12 2.49 11.62
CA ILE A 100 -5.08 3.39 12.78
C ILE A 100 -5.94 2.84 13.93
N TRP A 101 -7.15 2.40 13.62
CA TRP A 101 -8.04 1.77 14.60
C TRP A 101 -7.41 0.57 15.28
N ASN A 102 -6.87 -0.38 14.50
CA ASN A 102 -6.25 -1.59 15.03
C ASN A 102 -4.99 -1.28 15.83
N PHE A 103 -4.19 -0.32 15.39
CA PHE A 103 -3.01 0.12 16.15
C PHE A 103 -3.41 0.68 17.52
N LEU A 104 -4.35 1.60 17.55
CA LEU A 104 -4.78 2.26 18.80
C LEU A 104 -5.48 1.29 19.75
N THR A 105 -6.34 0.40 19.26
CA THR A 105 -6.97 -0.65 20.07
C THR A 105 -5.95 -1.66 20.58
N GLY A 106 -4.96 -2.02 19.76
CA GLY A 106 -3.84 -2.88 20.15
C GLY A 106 -2.95 -2.27 21.25
N LYS A 107 -2.97 -0.94 21.41
CA LYS A 107 -2.34 -0.22 22.54
C LYS A 107 -3.22 -0.16 23.81
N GLY A 108 -4.38 -0.82 23.79
CA GLY A 108 -5.27 -0.91 24.95
C GLY A 108 -6.28 0.23 25.07
N LEU A 109 -6.41 1.10 24.07
CA LEU A 109 -7.45 2.12 24.07
C LEU A 109 -8.82 1.49 23.78
N ASN A 110 -9.86 1.98 24.50
CA ASN A 110 -11.22 1.55 24.22
C ASN A 110 -11.79 2.23 22.94
N ALA A 111 -12.86 1.68 22.38
CA ALA A 111 -13.44 2.13 21.13
C ALA A 111 -13.84 3.63 21.12
N TYR A 112 -14.29 4.17 22.25
CA TYR A 112 -14.68 5.58 22.35
C TYR A 112 -13.46 6.52 22.27
N ALA A 113 -12.39 6.16 22.98
CA ALA A 113 -11.12 6.90 22.92
C ALA A 113 -10.52 6.86 21.50
N VAL A 114 -10.55 5.68 20.85
CA VAL A 114 -10.08 5.52 19.46
C VAL A 114 -10.90 6.37 18.52
N ALA A 115 -12.24 6.33 18.60
CA ALA A 115 -13.11 7.14 17.76
C ALA A 115 -12.85 8.65 17.92
N GLY A 116 -12.64 9.11 19.16
CA GLY A 116 -12.27 10.50 19.43
C GLY A 116 -10.95 10.92 18.80
N ILE A 117 -9.91 10.10 18.94
CA ILE A 117 -8.60 10.33 18.31
C ILE A 117 -8.73 10.35 16.80
N MET A 118 -9.39 9.35 16.21
CA MET A 118 -9.59 9.27 14.76
C MET A 118 -10.37 10.46 14.20
N GLY A 119 -11.37 10.95 14.94
CA GLY A 119 -12.10 12.16 14.54
C GLY A 119 -11.20 13.39 14.45
N ASN A 120 -10.28 13.57 15.39
CA ASN A 120 -9.29 14.64 15.35
C ASN A 120 -8.30 14.46 14.18
N LEU A 121 -7.75 13.26 14.02
CA LEU A 121 -6.81 12.96 12.92
C LEU A 121 -7.47 13.16 11.55
N TYR A 122 -8.75 12.79 11.43
CA TYR A 122 -9.52 13.04 10.21
C TYR A 122 -9.69 14.54 9.93
N ALA A 123 -10.03 15.32 10.95
CA ALA A 123 -10.21 16.76 10.81
C ALA A 123 -8.92 17.50 10.47
N GLU A 124 -7.77 17.05 11.00
CA GLU A 124 -6.46 17.69 10.79
C GLU A 124 -5.82 17.30 9.46
N SER A 125 -5.90 16.05 9.06
CA SER A 125 -5.13 15.51 7.93
C SER A 125 -5.92 14.63 6.96
N GLY A 126 -7.22 14.38 7.20
CA GLY A 126 -7.97 13.37 6.48
C GLY A 126 -7.40 11.95 6.68
N LEU A 127 -6.75 11.70 7.82
CA LEU A 127 -6.01 10.48 8.13
C LEU A 127 -4.79 10.23 7.20
N MET A 128 -4.29 11.27 6.56
CA MET A 128 -3.13 11.18 5.65
C MET A 128 -1.83 11.35 6.44
N PRO A 129 -0.98 10.31 6.57
CA PRO A 129 0.22 10.37 7.40
C PRO A 129 1.34 11.26 6.82
N ASN A 130 1.26 11.58 5.55
CA ASN A 130 2.22 12.43 4.84
C ASN A 130 1.63 13.79 4.46
N ASN A 131 0.62 14.25 5.18
CA ASN A 131 -0.02 15.53 4.93
C ASN A 131 0.89 16.70 5.39
N LEU A 132 1.25 17.57 4.47
CA LEU A 132 1.92 18.83 4.76
C LEU A 132 0.87 19.92 4.94
N GLN A 133 1.00 20.72 5.97
CA GLN A 133 0.09 21.84 6.21
C GLN A 133 -0.12 22.69 4.94
N ASN A 134 -1.34 22.86 4.49
CA ASN A 134 -1.70 23.48 3.19
C ASN A 134 -1.04 24.84 2.93
N THR A 135 -0.85 25.66 3.97
CA THR A 135 -0.14 26.94 3.84
C THR A 135 1.33 26.76 3.48
N TYR A 136 1.93 25.65 3.85
CA TYR A 136 3.33 25.31 3.56
C TYR A 136 3.52 24.67 2.20
N ASN A 137 2.52 23.96 1.63
CA ASN A 137 2.57 23.54 0.23
C ASN A 137 2.88 24.73 -0.68
N ASN A 138 2.13 25.82 -0.49
CA ASN A 138 2.34 27.05 -1.27
C ASN A 138 3.68 27.76 -0.95
N LYS A 139 4.03 27.85 0.34
CA LYS A 139 5.25 28.54 0.79
C LYS A 139 6.52 27.85 0.33
N LEU A 140 6.53 26.53 0.32
CA LEU A 140 7.69 25.71 -0.06
C LEU A 140 7.66 25.29 -1.54
N GLY A 141 6.53 25.50 -2.24
CA GLY A 141 6.33 25.07 -3.61
C GLY A 141 6.42 23.55 -3.78
N LYS A 142 5.94 22.79 -2.77
CA LYS A 142 6.00 21.32 -2.74
C LYS A 142 4.64 20.74 -2.48
N THR A 143 4.35 19.64 -3.15
CA THR A 143 3.25 18.75 -2.79
C THR A 143 3.63 17.90 -1.56
N ASP A 144 2.66 17.25 -0.91
CA ASP A 144 2.90 16.34 0.21
C ASP A 144 3.91 15.24 -0.14
N ALA A 145 3.76 14.66 -1.32
CA ALA A 145 4.65 13.59 -1.80
C ALA A 145 6.09 14.12 -2.06
N GLU A 146 6.24 15.27 -2.66
CA GLU A 146 7.55 15.90 -2.91
C GLU A 146 8.25 16.32 -1.63
N TYR A 147 7.49 16.82 -0.65
CA TYR A 147 8.02 17.17 0.65
C TYR A 147 8.50 15.91 1.38
N THR A 148 7.64 14.88 1.48
CA THR A 148 7.98 13.60 2.09
C THR A 148 9.23 12.99 1.46
N ALA A 149 9.27 12.89 0.14
CA ALA A 149 10.42 12.32 -0.57
C ALA A 149 11.71 13.11 -0.34
N ALA A 150 11.62 14.43 -0.26
CA ALA A 150 12.78 15.30 -0.03
C ALA A 150 13.31 15.19 1.41
N VAL A 151 12.43 14.98 2.40
CA VAL A 151 12.81 14.72 3.79
C VAL A 151 13.45 13.35 3.90
N ASP A 152 12.82 12.31 3.37
CA ASP A 152 13.25 10.91 3.48
C ASP A 152 14.61 10.66 2.83
N ASN A 153 14.87 11.29 1.67
CA ASN A 153 16.15 11.16 0.99
C ASN A 153 17.23 12.16 1.45
N GLY A 154 16.91 13.01 2.44
CA GLY A 154 17.82 13.98 3.02
C GLY A 154 18.12 15.21 2.14
N SER A 155 17.45 15.37 1.01
CA SER A 155 17.64 16.57 0.15
C SER A 155 17.00 17.84 0.72
N TYR A 156 16.08 17.70 1.71
CA TYR A 156 15.51 18.80 2.46
C TYR A 156 16.00 18.82 3.91
N GLY A 157 17.08 19.53 4.14
CA GLY A 157 17.73 19.61 5.46
C GLY A 157 17.05 20.55 6.47
N ASN A 158 15.94 21.20 6.11
CA ASN A 158 15.31 22.22 6.95
C ASN A 158 14.11 21.72 7.74
N PHE A 159 13.81 20.44 7.68
CA PHE A 159 12.63 19.77 8.25
C PHE A 159 12.35 20.14 9.72
N VAL A 160 13.38 20.16 10.57
CA VAL A 160 13.25 20.50 12.00
C VAL A 160 13.14 22.00 12.28
N LYS A 161 13.28 22.85 11.27
CA LYS A 161 13.39 24.32 11.44
C LYS A 161 12.36 25.10 10.65
N ASP A 162 11.64 24.47 9.74
CA ASP A 162 10.70 25.17 8.86
C ASP A 162 9.39 25.53 9.55
N SER A 163 9.10 24.95 10.72
CA SER A 163 7.85 25.13 11.49
C SER A 163 6.60 24.68 10.72
N ALA A 164 6.73 23.82 9.72
CA ALA A 164 5.61 23.26 9.01
C ALA A 164 4.91 22.20 9.84
N GLY A 165 3.59 22.18 9.87
CA GLY A 165 2.81 21.03 10.35
C GLY A 165 2.94 19.91 9.31
N TYR A 166 3.30 18.69 9.77
CA TYR A 166 3.48 17.54 8.91
C TYR A 166 3.07 16.25 9.63
N GLY A 167 2.37 15.38 8.91
CA GLY A 167 1.89 14.10 9.41
C GLY A 167 0.40 14.07 9.77
N LEU A 168 0.04 13.13 10.63
CA LEU A 168 -1.32 12.96 11.15
C LEU A 168 -1.67 14.01 12.21
#